data_54c2fe238dbef68b6bdb086be042226a
#
_entry.id   54c2fe238dbef68b6bdb086be042226a
#
_cell.length_a   1.000
_cell.length_b   1.000
_cell.length_c   1.000
_cell.angle_alpha   90.00
_cell.angle_beta   90.00
_cell.angle_gamma   90.00
#
_symmetry.space_group_name_H-M   'P 1'
#
loop_
_entity.id
_entity.type
_entity.pdbx_description
1 polymer ?
#
loop_
_entity_poly.entity_id
_entity_poly.type
_entity_poly.pdbx_seq_one_letter_code
_entity_poly.pdbx_strand_id
1 'polypeptide(L)'
;MDLNLARPSAPGSALAANAEAEVRSLASSRTARVLIVDDEAHVRSMVGSTLERRGYDVQLASSGREALEMLKSNQYDLVLTDIVMQDLNGIALLERVHAQQPNLPVVMVTAIHDISVAIDAMRRGAYDYLLKPFERDHLMNTVERALKHRQLLEESHNYQQSLEQMVRARTEMLRHAMEDLEHSYDVTLEALGDALDLKDSETEGHSKRVTAYTIALARAMGLAPSEIKVIARGAFLHDIGKMAIPDEILRKPGKLTPEEQEVMREHCTRGYHMLRKIPFLAGAAEIVFCHQEHYDGTGYPSGLQGREIPIGARIFAVADTLDAITSDRPYRHARSFDAAREEILRCSGTQFDPAVVEAFLKIPNELWQELRSEISGQHKRFANSEIAPPPDSQQLR
;
A
#
# COMPACT_ATOMS: atom_id res chain seq x y z
N MET A 1 -5.05 -40.72 13.27
CA MET A 1 -4.47 -39.80 14.27
C MET A 1 -4.79 -38.39 13.80
N ASP A 2 -6.02 -37.93 14.17
CA ASP A 2 -6.60 -36.67 13.65
C ASP A 2 -6.02 -35.48 14.42
N LEU A 3 -5.25 -34.64 13.74
CA LEU A 3 -4.77 -33.36 14.24
C LEU A 3 -5.85 -32.29 14.02
N ASN A 4 -6.62 -32.10 15.07
CA ASN A 4 -7.65 -31.04 15.18
C ASN A 4 -6.93 -29.68 15.31
N LEU A 5 -6.70 -28.97 14.19
CA LEU A 5 -6.18 -27.61 14.15
C LEU A 5 -7.30 -26.64 14.49
N ALA A 6 -7.40 -26.24 15.74
CA ALA A 6 -8.24 -25.14 16.18
C ALA A 6 -7.80 -23.84 15.45
N ARG A 7 -8.71 -23.27 14.66
CA ARG A 7 -8.52 -21.94 14.05
C ARG A 7 -8.49 -20.87 15.14
N PRO A 8 -7.51 -19.98 15.17
CA PRO A 8 -7.52 -18.87 16.10
C PRO A 8 -8.69 -17.92 15.70
N SER A 9 -9.55 -17.63 16.65
CA SER A 9 -10.61 -16.62 16.52
C SER A 9 -9.98 -15.25 16.28
N ALA A 10 -10.37 -14.59 15.21
CA ALA A 10 -9.88 -13.28 14.82
C ALA A 10 -10.21 -12.23 15.90
N PRO A 11 -9.24 -11.45 16.41
CA PRO A 11 -9.44 -10.45 17.46
C PRO A 11 -10.27 -9.24 17.02
N GLY A 12 -10.74 -9.19 15.76
CA GLY A 12 -11.50 -8.06 15.22
C GLY A 12 -13.00 -8.03 15.56
N SER A 13 -13.60 -9.16 15.95
CA SER A 13 -15.06 -9.21 16.18
C SER A 13 -15.49 -8.64 17.55
N ALA A 14 -14.64 -8.74 18.55
CA ALA A 14 -14.96 -8.21 19.90
C ALA A 14 -14.80 -6.68 19.99
N LEU A 15 -13.85 -6.10 19.27
CA LEU A 15 -13.66 -4.64 19.20
C LEU A 15 -14.78 -3.95 18.42
N ALA A 16 -15.27 -4.56 17.34
CA ALA A 16 -16.39 -4.04 16.56
C ALA A 16 -17.72 -4.10 17.36
N ALA A 17 -17.98 -5.19 18.07
CA ALA A 17 -19.17 -5.34 18.89
C ALA A 17 -19.20 -4.39 20.10
N ASN A 18 -18.06 -4.11 20.73
CA ASN A 18 -17.96 -3.12 21.80
C ASN A 18 -18.13 -1.68 21.31
N ALA A 19 -17.57 -1.33 20.16
CA ALA A 19 -17.75 -0.01 19.55
C ALA A 19 -19.22 0.22 19.14
N GLU A 20 -19.90 -0.77 18.61
CA GLU A 20 -21.35 -0.69 18.32
C GLU A 20 -22.22 -0.59 19.57
N ALA A 21 -21.85 -1.26 20.65
CA ALA A 21 -22.55 -1.17 21.93
C ALA A 21 -22.34 0.20 22.61
N GLU A 22 -21.15 0.76 22.54
CA GLU A 22 -20.84 2.11 23.04
C GLU A 22 -21.54 3.21 22.26
N VAL A 23 -21.56 3.11 20.91
CA VAL A 23 -22.29 4.06 20.05
C VAL A 23 -23.80 3.98 20.29
N ARG A 24 -24.37 2.79 20.49
CA ARG A 24 -25.77 2.62 20.87
C ARG A 24 -26.09 3.18 22.26
N SER A 25 -25.18 3.04 23.22
CA SER A 25 -25.34 3.56 24.58
C SER A 25 -25.28 5.09 24.64
N LEU A 26 -24.46 5.75 23.84
CA LEU A 26 -24.33 7.20 23.79
C LEU A 26 -25.47 7.91 23.04
N ALA A 27 -26.09 7.24 22.05
CA ALA A 27 -27.23 7.77 21.30
C ALA A 27 -28.57 7.72 22.07
N SER A 28 -28.65 6.99 23.19
CA SER A 28 -29.89 6.65 23.88
C SER A 28 -30.30 7.58 25.02
N SER A 29 -29.54 8.67 25.32
CA SER A 29 -29.84 9.47 26.54
C SER A 29 -30.01 10.97 26.34
N ARG A 30 -29.89 11.51 25.11
CA ARG A 30 -30.10 12.94 24.90
C ARG A 30 -31.53 13.22 24.49
N THR A 31 -32.25 13.99 25.31
CA THR A 31 -33.56 14.53 24.96
C THR A 31 -33.46 15.37 23.70
N ALA A 32 -34.23 15.06 22.65
CA ALA A 32 -34.21 15.80 21.39
C ALA A 32 -34.70 17.23 21.61
N ARG A 33 -33.95 18.19 21.07
CA ARG A 33 -34.21 19.63 21.24
C ARG A 33 -34.94 20.18 20.01
N VAL A 34 -36.14 20.72 20.24
CA VAL A 34 -37.03 21.24 19.21
C VAL A 34 -37.18 22.75 19.34
N LEU A 35 -36.91 23.49 18.27
CA LEU A 35 -37.16 24.91 18.16
C LEU A 35 -38.53 25.15 17.50
N ILE A 36 -39.42 25.87 18.17
CA ILE A 36 -40.73 26.25 17.67
C ILE A 36 -40.73 27.76 17.37
N VAL A 37 -41.07 28.11 16.14
CA VAL A 37 -41.04 29.48 15.64
C VAL A 37 -42.43 29.85 15.12
N ASP A 38 -43.11 30.75 15.81
CA ASP A 38 -44.48 31.19 15.45
C ASP A 38 -44.71 32.58 16.08
N ASP A 39 -45.26 33.56 15.40
CA ASP A 39 -45.50 34.88 15.96
C ASP A 39 -46.78 34.90 16.85
N GLU A 40 -47.68 33.92 16.68
CA GLU A 40 -48.84 33.73 17.55
C GLU A 40 -48.46 33.05 18.87
N ALA A 41 -48.44 33.81 19.98
CA ALA A 41 -48.06 33.29 21.30
C ALA A 41 -48.89 32.07 21.77
N HIS A 42 -50.19 32.04 21.41
CA HIS A 42 -51.08 30.93 21.79
C HIS A 42 -50.70 29.61 21.09
N VAL A 43 -50.47 29.67 19.77
CA VAL A 43 -50.05 28.51 18.96
C VAL A 43 -48.70 27.99 19.43
N ARG A 44 -47.74 28.89 19.60
CA ARG A 44 -46.41 28.60 20.08
C ARG A 44 -46.41 27.89 21.43
N SER A 45 -47.22 28.39 22.40
CA SER A 45 -47.36 27.77 23.72
C SER A 45 -48.08 26.41 23.70
N MET A 46 -49.11 26.26 22.87
CA MET A 46 -49.88 25.05 22.69
C MET A 46 -48.98 23.89 22.11
N VAL A 47 -48.24 24.18 21.06
CA VAL A 47 -47.34 23.25 20.43
C VAL A 47 -46.19 22.88 21.41
N GLY A 48 -45.60 23.89 22.07
CA GLY A 48 -44.54 23.70 23.04
C GLY A 48 -44.95 22.77 24.17
N SER A 49 -46.06 23.08 24.85
CA SER A 49 -46.52 22.22 25.95
C SER A 49 -46.95 20.82 25.51
N THR A 50 -47.34 20.63 24.25
CA THR A 50 -47.65 19.31 23.70
C THR A 50 -46.36 18.47 23.55
N LEU A 51 -45.29 19.05 23.08
CA LEU A 51 -43.98 18.38 22.90
C LEU A 51 -43.26 18.17 24.23
N GLU A 52 -43.28 19.13 25.14
CA GLU A 52 -42.72 19.02 26.50
C GLU A 52 -43.32 17.85 27.29
N ARG A 53 -44.65 17.67 27.21
CA ARG A 53 -45.35 16.52 27.83
C ARG A 53 -44.91 15.16 27.32
N ARG A 54 -44.28 15.12 26.14
CA ARG A 54 -43.71 13.89 25.53
C ARG A 54 -42.21 13.77 25.80
N GLY A 55 -41.62 14.72 26.57
CA GLY A 55 -40.24 14.65 27.00
C GLY A 55 -39.24 15.31 26.06
N TYR A 56 -39.69 16.11 25.06
CA TYR A 56 -38.78 16.90 24.22
C TYR A 56 -38.30 18.17 24.97
N ASP A 57 -37.04 18.57 24.72
CA ASP A 57 -36.49 19.88 25.15
C ASP A 57 -36.96 20.92 24.13
N VAL A 58 -37.90 21.78 24.55
CA VAL A 58 -38.53 22.75 23.65
C VAL A 58 -38.03 24.15 23.90
N GLN A 59 -37.68 24.84 22.84
CA GLN A 59 -37.41 26.27 22.87
C GLN A 59 -38.33 27.03 21.92
N LEU A 60 -38.72 28.22 22.31
CA LEU A 60 -39.73 29.00 21.65
C LEU A 60 -39.09 30.31 21.09
N ALA A 61 -39.36 30.61 19.83
CA ALA A 61 -38.99 31.87 19.20
C ALA A 61 -40.22 32.56 18.65
N SER A 62 -40.33 33.86 18.86
CA SER A 62 -41.45 34.65 18.43
C SER A 62 -41.32 35.21 17.01
N SER A 63 -40.15 35.00 16.38
CA SER A 63 -39.88 35.49 15.01
C SER A 63 -38.78 34.66 14.35
N GLY A 64 -38.72 34.69 13.02
CA GLY A 64 -37.65 34.04 12.27
C GLY A 64 -36.25 34.61 12.57
N ARG A 65 -36.17 35.90 12.93
CA ARG A 65 -34.91 36.52 13.33
C ARG A 65 -34.42 36.01 14.67
N GLU A 66 -35.27 35.91 15.67
CA GLU A 66 -34.96 35.34 17.00
C GLU A 66 -34.53 33.88 16.82
N ALA A 67 -35.22 33.09 16.01
CA ALA A 67 -34.85 31.71 15.70
C ALA A 67 -33.45 31.62 15.13
N LEU A 68 -33.04 32.48 14.19
CA LEU A 68 -31.67 32.45 13.64
C LEU A 68 -30.59 32.76 14.68
N GLU A 69 -30.85 33.68 15.63
CA GLU A 69 -29.90 33.97 16.71
C GLU A 69 -29.79 32.78 17.66
N MET A 70 -30.92 32.11 17.97
CA MET A 70 -30.91 30.89 18.80
C MET A 70 -30.16 29.74 18.13
N LEU A 71 -30.32 29.57 16.79
CA LEU A 71 -29.63 28.56 16.00
C LEU A 71 -28.11 28.76 15.92
N LYS A 72 -27.61 30.00 16.05
CA LYS A 72 -26.18 30.29 16.13
C LYS A 72 -25.56 29.83 17.46
N SER A 73 -26.32 29.93 18.55
CA SER A 73 -25.83 29.71 19.92
C SER A 73 -26.13 28.32 20.45
N ASN A 74 -27.07 27.62 19.86
CA ASN A 74 -27.53 26.30 20.32
C ASN A 74 -27.70 25.33 19.16
N GLN A 75 -27.59 24.04 19.47
CA GLN A 75 -27.91 22.94 18.54
C GLN A 75 -29.35 22.48 18.75
N TYR A 76 -30.06 22.28 17.67
CA TYR A 76 -31.44 21.78 17.63
C TYR A 76 -31.49 20.52 16.76
N ASP A 77 -32.48 19.69 17.05
CA ASP A 77 -32.72 18.43 16.33
C ASP A 77 -33.89 18.55 15.33
N LEU A 78 -34.73 19.58 15.52
CA LEU A 78 -35.85 19.88 14.63
C LEU A 78 -36.24 21.35 14.79
N VAL A 79 -36.67 21.97 13.68
CA VAL A 79 -37.32 23.28 13.67
C VAL A 79 -38.76 23.09 13.20
N LEU A 80 -39.72 23.62 13.98
CA LEU A 80 -41.11 23.79 13.57
C LEU A 80 -41.31 25.29 13.35
N THR A 81 -41.71 25.74 12.15
CA THR A 81 -41.86 27.16 11.88
C THR A 81 -43.17 27.47 11.18
N ASP A 82 -43.85 28.53 11.60
CA ASP A 82 -44.92 29.10 10.79
C ASP A 82 -44.35 29.66 9.47
N ILE A 83 -45.15 29.56 8.42
CA ILE A 83 -44.79 30.13 7.11
C ILE A 83 -45.00 31.67 7.12
N VAL A 84 -46.08 32.12 7.70
CA VAL A 84 -46.51 33.56 7.66
C VAL A 84 -46.12 34.20 8.99
N MET A 85 -45.04 34.95 8.99
CA MET A 85 -44.55 35.72 10.14
C MET A 85 -44.18 37.15 9.72
N GLN A 86 -44.28 38.11 10.62
CA GLN A 86 -44.18 39.56 10.29
C GLN A 86 -42.79 40.00 9.81
N ASP A 87 -41.69 39.46 10.35
CA ASP A 87 -40.33 39.91 10.03
C ASP A 87 -39.67 39.08 8.94
N LEU A 88 -39.29 37.87 9.30
CA LEU A 88 -38.67 36.86 8.44
C LEU A 88 -39.63 35.69 8.29
N ASN A 89 -40.16 35.48 7.12
CA ASN A 89 -41.11 34.39 6.87
C ASN A 89 -40.41 33.01 7.00
N GLY A 90 -41.22 31.97 7.23
CA GLY A 90 -40.73 30.63 7.46
C GLY A 90 -39.93 30.04 6.30
N ILE A 91 -40.24 30.44 5.04
CA ILE A 91 -39.47 29.98 3.86
C ILE A 91 -38.06 30.59 3.85
N ALA A 92 -37.94 31.86 4.13
CA ALA A 92 -36.64 32.53 4.22
C ALA A 92 -35.81 32.01 5.44
N LEU A 93 -36.47 31.59 6.52
CA LEU A 93 -35.85 30.91 7.62
C LEU A 93 -35.33 29.55 7.20
N LEU A 94 -36.14 28.73 6.51
CA LEU A 94 -35.77 27.42 5.97
C LEU A 94 -34.49 27.52 5.10
N GLU A 95 -34.46 28.44 4.15
CA GLU A 95 -33.30 28.63 3.25
C GLU A 95 -32.01 28.93 4.05
N ARG A 96 -32.10 29.79 5.07
CA ARG A 96 -30.94 30.11 5.92
C ARG A 96 -30.52 28.99 6.82
N VAL A 97 -31.46 28.21 7.35
CA VAL A 97 -31.19 27.02 8.12
C VAL A 97 -30.45 25.97 7.27
N HIS A 98 -30.97 25.68 6.08
CA HIS A 98 -30.38 24.72 5.17
C HIS A 98 -28.98 25.12 4.68
N ALA A 99 -28.75 26.42 4.45
CA ALA A 99 -27.43 26.93 4.06
C ALA A 99 -26.35 26.68 5.15
N GLN A 100 -26.74 26.67 6.42
CA GLN A 100 -25.82 26.49 7.55
C GLN A 100 -25.81 25.04 8.09
N GLN A 101 -26.98 24.42 8.13
CA GLN A 101 -27.21 23.09 8.70
C GLN A 101 -28.10 22.26 7.74
N PRO A 102 -27.56 21.72 6.65
CA PRO A 102 -28.34 21.03 5.62
C PRO A 102 -29.15 19.82 6.13
N ASN A 103 -28.69 19.21 7.20
CA ASN A 103 -29.28 18.00 7.79
C ASN A 103 -30.29 18.30 8.91
N LEU A 104 -30.51 19.60 9.27
CA LEU A 104 -31.50 19.96 10.27
C LEU A 104 -32.90 19.95 9.64
N PRO A 105 -33.80 19.06 10.03
CA PRO A 105 -35.15 19.04 9.46
C PRO A 105 -35.92 20.27 9.90
N VAL A 106 -36.62 20.87 8.94
CA VAL A 106 -37.53 21.99 9.18
C VAL A 106 -38.93 21.55 8.74
N VAL A 107 -39.89 21.59 9.64
CA VAL A 107 -41.31 21.34 9.38
C VAL A 107 -42.03 22.63 9.36
N MET A 108 -42.80 22.85 8.29
CA MET A 108 -43.58 24.08 8.09
C MET A 108 -44.95 23.94 8.74
N VAL A 109 -45.43 24.99 9.38
CA VAL A 109 -46.77 25.07 9.93
C VAL A 109 -47.51 26.12 9.14
N THR A 110 -48.71 25.86 8.62
CA THR A 110 -49.40 26.78 7.70
C THR A 110 -50.90 26.70 7.84
N ALA A 111 -51.62 27.78 7.46
CA ALA A 111 -53.10 27.80 7.40
C ALA A 111 -53.62 27.12 6.13
N ILE A 112 -54.85 26.61 6.18
CA ILE A 112 -55.48 25.76 5.13
C ILE A 112 -55.50 26.44 3.74
N HIS A 113 -55.44 27.77 3.67
CA HIS A 113 -55.54 28.52 2.40
C HIS A 113 -54.24 28.59 1.61
N ASP A 114 -53.10 28.12 2.15
CA ASP A 114 -51.76 28.31 1.58
C ASP A 114 -51.09 27.00 1.07
N ILE A 115 -51.86 26.07 0.53
CA ILE A 115 -51.34 24.79 0.01
C ILE A 115 -50.24 25.02 -1.07
N SER A 116 -50.39 26.02 -1.91
CA SER A 116 -49.38 26.38 -2.91
C SER A 116 -48.03 26.78 -2.28
N VAL A 117 -48.07 27.46 -1.14
CA VAL A 117 -46.90 27.88 -0.38
C VAL A 117 -46.26 26.70 0.34
N ALA A 118 -47.07 25.77 0.85
CA ALA A 118 -46.57 24.53 1.42
C ALA A 118 -45.82 23.68 0.36
N ILE A 119 -46.35 23.57 -0.85
CA ILE A 119 -45.66 22.89 -1.97
C ILE A 119 -44.34 23.58 -2.32
N ASP A 120 -44.31 24.91 -2.34
CA ASP A 120 -43.07 25.67 -2.59
C ASP A 120 -42.03 25.43 -1.48
N ALA A 121 -42.43 25.41 -0.23
CA ALA A 121 -41.57 25.07 0.90
C ALA A 121 -40.96 23.66 0.78
N MET A 122 -41.76 22.65 0.39
CA MET A 122 -41.28 21.30 0.14
C MET A 122 -40.23 21.26 -1.00
N ARG A 123 -40.45 22.03 -2.08
CA ARG A 123 -39.49 22.15 -3.18
C ARG A 123 -38.18 22.80 -2.74
N ARG A 124 -38.20 23.65 -1.73
CA ARG A 124 -37.03 24.34 -1.15
C ARG A 124 -36.35 23.53 -0.05
N GLY A 125 -36.85 22.32 0.22
CA GLY A 125 -36.22 21.36 1.14
C GLY A 125 -36.86 21.28 2.52
N ALA A 126 -38.06 21.82 2.76
CA ALA A 126 -38.78 21.52 3.99
C ALA A 126 -38.94 19.99 4.14
N TYR A 127 -38.78 19.49 5.34
CA TYR A 127 -38.93 18.06 5.61
C TYR A 127 -40.40 17.60 5.47
N ASP A 128 -41.32 18.40 6.04
CA ASP A 128 -42.75 18.15 5.98
C ASP A 128 -43.50 19.43 6.28
N TYR A 129 -44.86 19.37 6.23
CA TYR A 129 -45.72 20.47 6.61
C TYR A 129 -46.91 20.02 7.46
N LEU A 130 -47.45 20.94 8.27
CA LEU A 130 -48.62 20.76 9.14
C LEU A 130 -49.65 21.85 8.82
N LEU A 131 -50.85 21.42 8.49
CA LEU A 131 -51.97 22.38 8.23
C LEU A 131 -52.70 22.71 9.52
N LYS A 132 -52.83 24.01 9.86
CA LYS A 132 -53.63 24.53 10.96
C LYS A 132 -55.12 24.53 10.58
N PRO A 133 -56.05 24.05 11.44
CA PRO A 133 -55.81 23.39 12.72
C PRO A 133 -55.42 21.93 12.53
N PHE A 134 -54.39 21.46 13.28
CA PHE A 134 -53.91 20.08 13.24
C PHE A 134 -54.25 19.33 14.52
N GLU A 135 -54.44 18.03 14.38
CA GLU A 135 -54.65 17.13 15.49
C GLU A 135 -53.28 16.82 16.18
N ARG A 136 -53.33 16.57 17.48
CA ARG A 136 -52.16 16.27 18.30
C ARG A 136 -51.36 15.10 17.76
N ASP A 137 -52.05 14.05 17.33
CA ASP A 137 -51.40 12.83 16.82
C ASP A 137 -50.67 13.10 15.48
N HIS A 138 -51.22 13.98 14.63
CA HIS A 138 -50.55 14.39 13.39
C HIS A 138 -49.24 15.16 13.67
N LEU A 139 -49.28 16.12 14.60
CA LEU A 139 -48.09 16.86 15.04
C LEU A 139 -47.02 15.87 15.56
N MET A 140 -47.41 14.94 16.44
CA MET A 140 -46.47 13.97 17.03
C MET A 140 -45.83 13.06 15.99
N ASN A 141 -46.65 12.47 15.11
CA ASN A 141 -46.13 11.61 14.03
C ASN A 141 -45.16 12.34 13.12
N THR A 142 -45.43 13.62 12.78
CA THR A 142 -44.53 14.43 11.93
C THR A 142 -43.22 14.74 12.65
N VAL A 143 -43.26 15.09 13.94
CA VAL A 143 -42.05 15.33 14.77
C VAL A 143 -41.22 14.08 14.88
N GLU A 144 -41.82 12.94 15.22
CA GLU A 144 -41.12 11.65 15.35
C GLU A 144 -40.43 11.23 14.04
N ARG A 145 -41.13 11.38 12.90
CA ARG A 145 -40.57 11.07 11.58
C ARG A 145 -39.36 11.98 11.25
N ALA A 146 -39.50 13.28 11.51
CA ALA A 146 -38.43 14.24 11.26
C ALA A 146 -37.18 13.98 12.09
N LEU A 147 -37.36 13.70 13.39
CA LEU A 147 -36.28 13.35 14.30
C LEU A 147 -35.59 12.01 13.93
N LYS A 148 -36.40 11.01 13.56
CA LYS A 148 -35.88 9.72 13.10
C LYS A 148 -35.09 9.84 11.81
N HIS A 149 -35.56 10.67 10.87
CA HIS A 149 -34.82 10.95 9.63
C HIS A 149 -33.46 11.58 9.92
N ARG A 150 -33.41 12.60 10.79
CA ARG A 150 -32.16 13.22 11.22
C ARG A 150 -31.21 12.22 11.84
N GLN A 151 -31.71 11.41 12.77
CA GLN A 151 -30.89 10.37 13.43
C GLN A 151 -30.26 9.42 12.41
N LEU A 152 -31.04 8.95 11.43
CA LEU A 152 -30.53 8.06 10.38
C LEU A 152 -29.45 8.73 9.50
N LEU A 153 -29.59 10.02 9.21
CA LEU A 153 -28.57 10.76 8.47
C LEU A 153 -27.28 10.90 9.27
N GLU A 154 -27.37 11.21 10.57
CA GLU A 154 -26.22 11.29 11.46
C GLU A 154 -25.51 9.93 11.63
N GLU A 155 -26.28 8.85 11.85
CA GLU A 155 -25.76 7.48 11.92
C GLU A 155 -25.06 7.07 10.62
N SER A 156 -25.66 7.38 9.46
CA SER A 156 -25.06 7.09 8.15
C SER A 156 -23.75 7.84 7.94
N HIS A 157 -23.73 9.11 8.30
CA HIS A 157 -22.51 9.95 8.18
C HIS A 157 -21.37 9.44 9.08
N ASN A 158 -21.68 9.14 10.33
CA ASN A 158 -20.70 8.59 11.29
C ASN A 158 -20.18 7.22 10.84
N TYR A 159 -21.06 6.37 10.32
CA TYR A 159 -20.67 5.07 9.77
C TYR A 159 -19.74 5.22 8.56
N GLN A 160 -20.07 6.14 7.65
CA GLN A 160 -19.21 6.42 6.49
C GLN A 160 -17.82 6.91 6.91
N GLN A 161 -17.74 7.85 7.86
CA GLN A 161 -16.46 8.34 8.38
C GLN A 161 -15.64 7.22 9.03
N SER A 162 -16.29 6.37 9.83
CA SER A 162 -15.62 5.23 10.47
C SER A 162 -15.10 4.23 9.43
N LEU A 163 -15.88 3.95 8.38
CA LEU A 163 -15.48 3.07 7.30
C LEU A 163 -14.27 3.63 6.53
N GLU A 164 -14.27 4.92 6.22
CA GLU A 164 -13.14 5.57 5.55
C GLU A 164 -11.86 5.49 6.39
N GLN A 165 -11.96 5.71 7.71
CA GLN A 165 -10.83 5.57 8.61
C GLN A 165 -10.31 4.12 8.66
N MET A 166 -11.21 3.14 8.74
CA MET A 166 -10.84 1.72 8.72
C MET A 166 -10.15 1.33 7.40
N VAL A 167 -10.67 1.80 6.26
CA VAL A 167 -10.06 1.54 4.95
C VAL A 167 -8.64 2.11 4.89
N ARG A 168 -8.45 3.36 5.33
CA ARG A 168 -7.11 3.99 5.36
C ARG A 168 -6.14 3.21 6.25
N ALA A 169 -6.57 2.86 7.47
CA ALA A 169 -5.73 2.11 8.40
C ALA A 169 -5.36 0.71 7.86
N ARG A 170 -6.32 0.00 7.27
CA ARG A 170 -6.06 -1.31 6.65
C ARG A 170 -5.15 -1.24 5.44
N THR A 171 -5.31 -0.20 4.60
CA THR A 171 -4.44 0.00 3.44
C THR A 171 -2.99 0.22 3.87
N GLU A 172 -2.78 1.02 4.92
CA GLU A 172 -1.44 1.29 5.46
C GLU A 172 -0.81 0.04 6.10
N MET A 173 -1.59 -0.71 6.88
CA MET A 173 -1.12 -1.99 7.44
C MET A 173 -0.73 -2.98 6.34
N LEU A 174 -1.52 -3.07 5.26
CA LEU A 174 -1.23 -3.96 4.14
C LEU A 174 0.05 -3.53 3.42
N ARG A 175 0.26 -2.22 3.22
CA ARG A 175 1.48 -1.68 2.61
C ARG A 175 2.72 -2.08 3.43
N HIS A 176 2.70 -1.87 4.74
CA HIS A 176 3.80 -2.28 5.61
C HIS A 176 4.05 -3.79 5.59
N ALA A 177 2.98 -4.59 5.69
CA ALA A 177 3.12 -6.04 5.63
C ALA A 177 3.72 -6.53 4.29
N MET A 178 3.40 -5.87 3.18
CA MET A 178 4.00 -6.17 1.88
C MET A 178 5.48 -5.77 1.84
N GLU A 179 5.86 -4.63 2.40
CA GLU A 179 7.26 -4.18 2.49
C GLU A 179 8.09 -5.14 3.36
N ASP A 180 7.57 -5.55 4.51
CA ASP A 180 8.22 -6.52 5.40
C ASP A 180 8.41 -7.88 4.73
N LEU A 181 7.39 -8.33 4.00
CA LEU A 181 7.45 -9.58 3.24
C LEU A 181 8.50 -9.51 2.12
N GLU A 182 8.53 -8.40 1.36
CA GLU A 182 9.55 -8.19 0.33
C GLU A 182 10.96 -8.17 0.92
N HIS A 183 11.15 -7.48 2.04
CA HIS A 183 12.44 -7.47 2.74
C HIS A 183 12.84 -8.87 3.20
N SER A 184 11.91 -9.64 3.78
CA SER A 184 12.17 -11.02 4.18
C SER A 184 12.59 -11.91 3.00
N TYR A 185 11.98 -11.72 1.83
CA TYR A 185 12.41 -12.43 0.61
C TYR A 185 13.83 -12.05 0.21
N ASP A 186 14.15 -10.75 0.17
CA ASP A 186 15.47 -10.29 -0.24
C ASP A 186 16.58 -10.79 0.71
N VAL A 187 16.34 -10.81 2.03
CA VAL A 187 17.25 -11.40 3.03
C VAL A 187 17.42 -12.93 2.83
N THR A 188 16.32 -13.64 2.52
CA THR A 188 16.37 -15.07 2.26
C THR A 188 17.18 -15.37 1.00
N LEU A 189 17.01 -14.58 -0.06
CA LEU A 189 17.80 -14.72 -1.29
C LEU A 189 19.26 -14.44 -1.05
N GLU A 190 19.60 -13.44 -0.22
CA GLU A 190 20.97 -13.12 0.17
C GLU A 190 21.64 -14.32 0.87
N ALA A 191 20.95 -14.92 1.84
CA ALA A 191 21.47 -16.11 2.53
C ALA A 191 21.67 -17.30 1.58
N LEU A 192 20.81 -17.48 0.58
CA LEU A 192 20.96 -18.52 -0.44
C LEU A 192 22.15 -18.27 -1.36
N GLY A 193 22.37 -17.00 -1.78
CA GLY A 193 23.53 -16.62 -2.59
C GLY A 193 24.85 -16.80 -1.83
N ASP A 194 24.90 -16.36 -0.57
CA ASP A 194 26.09 -16.55 0.27
C ASP A 194 26.42 -18.06 0.46
N ALA A 195 25.39 -18.92 0.61
CA ALA A 195 25.58 -20.37 0.67
C ALA A 195 26.09 -20.96 -0.66
N LEU A 196 25.69 -20.38 -1.79
CA LEU A 196 26.17 -20.78 -3.12
C LEU A 196 27.64 -20.40 -3.33
N ASP A 197 28.01 -19.16 -2.99
CA ASP A 197 29.40 -18.67 -3.07
C ASP A 197 30.36 -19.58 -2.27
N LEU A 198 29.89 -20.08 -1.11
CA LEU A 198 30.67 -21.04 -0.31
C LEU A 198 30.85 -22.40 -1.00
N LYS A 199 29.87 -22.84 -1.84
CA LYS A 199 29.97 -24.11 -2.56
C LYS A 199 30.91 -24.05 -3.76
N ASP A 200 30.88 -22.96 -4.51
CA ASP A 200 31.54 -22.84 -5.83
C ASP A 200 32.98 -22.35 -5.78
N SER A 201 33.60 -22.13 -4.65
CA SER A 201 34.99 -21.59 -4.59
C SER A 201 35.21 -20.29 -5.41
N GLU A 202 34.15 -19.57 -5.75
CA GLU A 202 34.25 -18.24 -6.31
C GLU A 202 34.75 -17.24 -5.28
N THR A 203 35.22 -16.09 -5.73
CA THR A 203 35.73 -15.06 -4.82
C THR A 203 34.59 -14.53 -3.95
N GLU A 204 34.81 -14.56 -2.64
CA GLU A 204 33.86 -14.07 -1.62
C GLU A 204 33.24 -12.74 -2.04
N GLY A 205 31.89 -12.69 -2.05
CA GLY A 205 31.11 -11.52 -2.44
C GLY A 205 31.00 -11.26 -3.94
N HIS A 206 31.34 -12.22 -4.80
CA HIS A 206 31.18 -12.12 -6.25
C HIS A 206 29.74 -11.79 -6.64
N SER A 207 28.78 -12.58 -6.18
CA SER A 207 27.35 -12.39 -6.48
C SER A 207 26.87 -10.98 -6.09
N LYS A 208 27.33 -10.45 -4.95
CA LYS A 208 27.01 -9.08 -4.50
C LYS A 208 27.61 -8.01 -5.40
N ARG A 209 28.90 -8.15 -5.80
CA ARG A 209 29.56 -7.18 -6.67
C ARG A 209 28.95 -7.15 -8.06
N VAL A 210 28.74 -8.32 -8.68
CA VAL A 210 28.11 -8.41 -10.01
C VAL A 210 26.71 -7.82 -9.97
N THR A 211 25.94 -8.08 -8.92
CA THR A 211 24.60 -7.47 -8.75
C THR A 211 24.67 -5.94 -8.67
N ALA A 212 25.59 -5.38 -7.89
CA ALA A 212 25.75 -3.92 -7.78
C ALA A 212 26.15 -3.29 -9.12
N TYR A 213 27.07 -3.91 -9.85
CA TYR A 213 27.47 -3.46 -11.19
C TYR A 213 26.31 -3.55 -12.18
N THR A 214 25.54 -4.62 -12.14
CA THR A 214 24.34 -4.82 -12.96
C THR A 214 23.30 -3.74 -12.70
N ILE A 215 23.04 -3.40 -11.43
CA ILE A 215 22.10 -2.33 -11.04
C ILE A 215 22.60 -0.97 -11.56
N ALA A 216 23.89 -0.67 -11.42
CA ALA A 216 24.46 0.60 -11.90
C ALA A 216 24.32 0.75 -13.42
N LEU A 217 24.58 -0.32 -14.18
CA LEU A 217 24.40 -0.35 -15.64
C LEU A 217 22.92 -0.21 -16.03
N ALA A 218 22.02 -0.94 -15.38
CA ALA A 218 20.57 -0.88 -15.65
C ALA A 218 20.02 0.54 -15.39
N ARG A 219 20.47 1.21 -14.33
CA ARG A 219 20.13 2.61 -14.05
C ARG A 219 20.68 3.56 -15.12
N ALA A 220 21.93 3.39 -15.55
CA ALA A 220 22.54 4.20 -16.60
C ALA A 220 21.82 4.04 -17.96
N MET A 221 21.22 2.90 -18.19
CA MET A 221 20.38 2.63 -19.37
C MET A 221 18.94 3.14 -19.23
N GLY A 222 18.54 3.69 -18.08
CA GLY A 222 17.22 4.27 -17.85
C GLY A 222 16.09 3.24 -17.64
N LEU A 223 16.39 2.02 -17.20
CA LEU A 223 15.39 1.02 -16.91
C LEU A 223 14.54 1.41 -15.70
N ALA A 224 13.28 0.96 -15.69
CA ALA A 224 12.36 1.24 -14.59
C ALA A 224 12.79 0.51 -13.29
N PRO A 225 12.54 1.08 -12.10
CA PRO A 225 12.91 0.45 -10.82
C PRO A 225 12.41 -0.99 -10.65
N SER A 226 11.21 -1.30 -11.16
CA SER A 226 10.64 -2.66 -11.15
C SER A 226 11.44 -3.64 -12.01
N GLU A 227 11.91 -3.22 -13.17
CA GLU A 227 12.76 -4.03 -14.04
C GLU A 227 14.14 -4.24 -13.40
N ILE A 228 14.73 -3.19 -12.83
CA ILE A 228 16.01 -3.26 -12.13
C ILE A 228 15.95 -4.28 -10.98
N LYS A 229 14.83 -4.32 -10.23
CA LYS A 229 14.63 -5.28 -9.14
C LYS A 229 14.65 -6.73 -9.64
N VAL A 230 13.99 -7.01 -10.76
CA VAL A 230 14.01 -8.35 -11.40
C VAL A 230 15.41 -8.70 -11.87
N ILE A 231 16.09 -7.77 -12.54
CA ILE A 231 17.45 -7.94 -13.05
C ILE A 231 18.44 -8.20 -11.90
N ALA A 232 18.35 -7.45 -10.82
CA ALA A 232 19.19 -7.63 -9.64
C ALA A 232 19.05 -9.02 -9.04
N ARG A 233 17.80 -9.53 -8.89
CA ARG A 233 17.55 -10.89 -8.41
C ARG A 233 18.12 -11.95 -9.34
N GLY A 234 17.99 -11.76 -10.65
CA GLY A 234 18.57 -12.65 -11.65
C GLY A 234 20.10 -12.65 -11.61
N ALA A 235 20.73 -11.49 -11.52
CA ALA A 235 22.16 -11.33 -11.38
C ALA A 235 22.70 -12.00 -10.09
N PHE A 236 21.98 -11.80 -8.99
CA PHE A 236 22.37 -12.37 -7.70
C PHE A 236 22.31 -13.89 -7.65
N LEU A 237 21.34 -14.49 -8.35
CA LEU A 237 21.08 -15.93 -8.37
C LEU A 237 21.56 -16.60 -9.66
N HIS A 238 22.36 -15.93 -10.49
CA HIS A 238 22.71 -16.43 -11.83
C HIS A 238 23.24 -17.85 -11.83
N ASP A 239 24.00 -18.20 -10.84
CA ASP A 239 24.70 -19.48 -10.67
C ASP A 239 23.97 -20.49 -9.76
N ILE A 240 22.73 -20.21 -9.32
CA ILE A 240 21.99 -21.08 -8.39
C ILE A 240 21.90 -22.54 -8.88
N GLY A 241 21.91 -22.76 -10.18
CA GLY A 241 21.89 -24.08 -10.77
C GLY A 241 23.14 -24.91 -10.53
N LYS A 242 24.27 -24.30 -10.15
CA LYS A 242 25.50 -24.99 -9.75
C LYS A 242 25.30 -25.86 -8.51
N MET A 243 24.27 -25.59 -7.71
CA MET A 243 23.87 -26.48 -6.61
C MET A 243 23.54 -27.91 -7.06
N ALA A 244 23.11 -28.08 -8.28
CA ALA A 244 22.76 -29.36 -8.87
C ALA A 244 23.91 -30.03 -9.65
N ILE A 245 25.07 -29.38 -9.74
CA ILE A 245 26.26 -29.91 -10.39
C ILE A 245 27.05 -30.77 -9.40
N PRO A 246 27.54 -31.98 -9.78
CA PRO A 246 28.37 -32.83 -8.93
C PRO A 246 29.65 -32.12 -8.49
N ASP A 247 30.02 -32.25 -7.22
CA ASP A 247 31.21 -31.59 -6.65
C ASP A 247 32.52 -32.02 -7.35
N GLU A 248 32.57 -33.24 -7.88
CA GLU A 248 33.70 -33.77 -8.65
C GLU A 248 33.98 -32.95 -9.93
N ILE A 249 32.92 -32.41 -10.54
CA ILE A 249 33.00 -31.55 -11.72
C ILE A 249 33.21 -30.08 -11.30
N LEU A 250 32.38 -29.60 -10.35
CA LEU A 250 32.37 -28.22 -9.92
C LEU A 250 33.74 -27.79 -9.32
N ARG A 251 34.34 -28.65 -8.52
CA ARG A 251 35.61 -28.39 -7.81
C ARG A 251 36.84 -29.08 -8.42
N LYS A 252 36.71 -29.50 -9.68
CA LYS A 252 37.83 -30.23 -10.35
C LYS A 252 39.05 -29.33 -10.50
N PRO A 253 40.22 -29.75 -9.97
CA PRO A 253 41.45 -29.03 -10.17
C PRO A 253 41.96 -29.24 -11.61
N GLY A 254 41.72 -28.27 -12.51
CA GLY A 254 42.17 -28.34 -13.88
C GLY A 254 41.03 -28.13 -14.90
N LYS A 255 41.34 -28.45 -16.17
CA LYS A 255 40.35 -28.28 -17.24
C LYS A 255 39.32 -29.40 -17.23
N LEU A 256 38.07 -29.03 -17.46
CA LEU A 256 36.97 -29.98 -17.65
C LEU A 256 37.12 -30.70 -19.01
N THR A 257 36.74 -31.97 -19.07
CA THR A 257 36.58 -32.71 -20.35
C THR A 257 35.38 -32.17 -21.12
N PRO A 258 35.22 -32.41 -22.40
CA PRO A 258 34.05 -32.02 -23.16
C PRO A 258 32.72 -32.48 -22.54
N GLU A 259 32.67 -33.71 -22.01
CA GLU A 259 31.49 -34.26 -21.35
C GLU A 259 31.19 -33.54 -20.04
N GLU A 260 32.23 -33.27 -19.24
CA GLU A 260 32.09 -32.51 -18.00
C GLU A 260 31.64 -31.07 -18.26
N GLN A 261 32.10 -30.46 -19.39
CA GLN A 261 31.65 -29.11 -19.81
C GLN A 261 30.17 -29.10 -20.12
N GLU A 262 29.65 -30.14 -20.81
CA GLU A 262 28.20 -30.22 -21.06
C GLU A 262 27.40 -30.31 -19.76
N VAL A 263 27.86 -31.11 -18.78
CA VAL A 263 27.23 -31.18 -17.45
C VAL A 263 27.30 -29.80 -16.75
N MET A 264 28.44 -29.11 -16.82
CA MET A 264 28.60 -27.78 -16.24
C MET A 264 27.62 -26.77 -16.86
N ARG A 265 27.44 -26.79 -18.20
CA ARG A 265 26.49 -25.91 -18.92
C ARG A 265 25.04 -26.09 -18.47
N GLU A 266 24.68 -27.27 -17.96
CA GLU A 266 23.33 -27.51 -17.47
C GLU A 266 22.92 -26.60 -16.28
N HIS A 267 23.87 -25.91 -15.60
CA HIS A 267 23.52 -25.04 -14.49
C HIS A 267 22.54 -23.93 -14.89
N CYS A 268 22.63 -23.39 -16.10
CA CYS A 268 21.68 -22.39 -16.60
C CYS A 268 20.24 -22.95 -16.63
N THR A 269 20.07 -24.13 -17.23
CA THR A 269 18.77 -24.81 -17.32
C THR A 269 18.24 -25.26 -15.98
N ARG A 270 19.11 -25.82 -15.12
CA ARG A 270 18.74 -26.26 -13.77
C ARG A 270 18.34 -25.11 -12.88
N GLY A 271 19.11 -24.01 -12.91
CA GLY A 271 18.78 -22.77 -12.21
C GLY A 271 17.43 -22.18 -12.63
N TYR A 272 17.18 -22.12 -13.94
CA TYR A 272 15.89 -21.71 -14.51
C TYR A 272 14.73 -22.55 -13.95
N HIS A 273 14.86 -23.88 -13.97
CA HIS A 273 13.82 -24.78 -13.47
C HIS A 273 13.59 -24.68 -11.97
N MET A 274 14.58 -24.29 -11.18
CA MET A 274 14.44 -24.02 -9.76
C MET A 274 13.62 -22.73 -9.53
N LEU A 275 14.04 -21.64 -10.17
CA LEU A 275 13.50 -20.31 -9.89
C LEU A 275 12.12 -20.07 -10.50
N ARG A 276 11.82 -20.60 -11.71
CA ARG A 276 10.54 -20.36 -12.39
C ARG A 276 9.31 -20.85 -11.62
N LYS A 277 9.49 -21.74 -10.66
CA LYS A 277 8.42 -22.25 -9.79
C LYS A 277 8.01 -21.23 -8.71
N ILE A 278 8.82 -20.21 -8.51
CA ILE A 278 8.60 -19.17 -7.51
C ILE A 278 8.08 -17.92 -8.24
N PRO A 279 6.80 -17.52 -8.06
CA PRO A 279 6.18 -16.50 -8.89
C PRO A 279 6.94 -15.17 -8.99
N PHE A 280 7.50 -14.68 -7.88
CA PHE A 280 8.23 -13.41 -7.84
C PHE A 280 9.67 -13.50 -8.42
N LEU A 281 10.15 -14.70 -8.76
CA LEU A 281 11.45 -14.96 -9.39
C LEU A 281 11.34 -15.39 -10.86
N ALA A 282 10.13 -15.51 -11.40
CA ALA A 282 9.92 -15.96 -12.78
C ALA A 282 10.69 -15.09 -13.80
N GLY A 283 10.66 -13.75 -13.65
CA GLY A 283 11.45 -12.86 -14.51
C GLY A 283 12.96 -12.98 -14.28
N ALA A 284 13.40 -13.23 -13.05
CA ALA A 284 14.80 -13.47 -12.72
C ALA A 284 15.31 -14.80 -13.32
N ALA A 285 14.43 -15.82 -13.39
CA ALA A 285 14.78 -17.12 -13.96
C ALA A 285 15.20 -16.99 -15.44
N GLU A 286 14.58 -16.11 -16.21
CA GLU A 286 14.98 -15.87 -17.62
C GLU A 286 16.41 -15.33 -17.72
N ILE A 287 16.84 -14.50 -16.79
CA ILE A 287 18.21 -13.98 -16.74
C ILE A 287 19.17 -15.13 -16.40
N VAL A 288 18.81 -15.93 -15.39
CA VAL A 288 19.59 -17.12 -15.00
C VAL A 288 19.72 -18.12 -16.14
N PHE A 289 18.70 -18.28 -16.99
CA PHE A 289 18.77 -19.13 -18.16
C PHE A 289 19.72 -18.60 -19.22
N CYS A 290 19.73 -17.27 -19.46
CA CYS A 290 20.41 -16.64 -20.59
C CYS A 290 21.73 -15.95 -20.21
N HIS A 291 22.23 -16.07 -18.99
CA HIS A 291 23.38 -15.29 -18.55
C HIS A 291 24.71 -15.72 -19.23
N GLN A 292 24.75 -16.88 -19.86
CA GLN A 292 25.89 -17.39 -20.65
C GLN A 292 25.68 -17.26 -22.17
N GLU A 293 24.62 -16.57 -22.59
CA GLU A 293 24.43 -16.26 -24.01
C GLU A 293 25.38 -15.14 -24.45
N HIS A 294 25.87 -15.23 -25.69
CA HIS A 294 26.70 -14.22 -26.32
C HIS A 294 25.88 -13.47 -27.37
N TYR A 295 26.15 -12.18 -27.53
CA TYR A 295 25.39 -11.31 -28.44
C TYR A 295 25.42 -11.80 -29.90
N ASP A 296 26.50 -12.48 -30.33
CA ASP A 296 26.66 -13.06 -31.66
C ASP A 296 26.02 -14.45 -31.84
N GLY A 297 25.40 -15.03 -30.80
CA GLY A 297 24.77 -16.33 -30.82
C GLY A 297 25.71 -17.52 -30.58
N THR A 298 26.97 -17.29 -30.20
CA THR A 298 27.93 -18.34 -29.88
C THR A 298 27.87 -18.84 -28.44
N GLY A 299 26.96 -18.27 -27.63
CA GLY A 299 26.73 -18.63 -26.23
C GLY A 299 25.88 -19.90 -26.06
N TYR A 300 25.44 -20.13 -24.82
CA TYR A 300 24.57 -21.25 -24.46
C TYR A 300 23.55 -20.81 -23.39
N PRO A 301 22.47 -21.56 -23.16
CA PRO A 301 22.13 -22.91 -23.64
C PRO A 301 21.38 -22.91 -24.99
N SER A 302 20.82 -21.78 -25.44
CA SER A 302 19.93 -21.75 -26.62
C SER A 302 20.58 -21.17 -27.87
N GLY A 303 21.73 -20.47 -27.75
CA GLY A 303 22.38 -19.78 -28.87
C GLY A 303 21.58 -18.57 -29.35
N LEU A 304 20.91 -17.84 -28.42
CA LEU A 304 20.14 -16.64 -28.74
C LEU A 304 21.05 -15.53 -29.28
N GLN A 305 20.55 -14.75 -30.23
CA GLN A 305 21.33 -13.72 -30.88
C GLN A 305 20.75 -12.32 -30.69
N GLY A 306 21.61 -11.35 -30.41
CA GLY A 306 21.24 -9.96 -30.39
C GLY A 306 20.18 -9.64 -29.33
N ARG A 307 19.04 -9.09 -29.79
CA ARG A 307 17.92 -8.70 -28.90
C ARG A 307 17.00 -9.84 -28.49
N GLU A 308 17.19 -11.05 -28.99
CA GLU A 308 16.51 -12.25 -28.48
C GLU A 308 16.95 -12.55 -27.05
N ILE A 309 18.20 -12.18 -26.67
CA ILE A 309 18.70 -12.26 -25.32
C ILE A 309 17.99 -11.20 -24.46
N PRO A 310 17.37 -11.58 -23.32
CA PRO A 310 16.74 -10.63 -22.40
C PRO A 310 17.71 -9.50 -22.00
N ILE A 311 17.22 -8.27 -21.91
CA ILE A 311 18.07 -7.10 -21.60
C ILE A 311 18.85 -7.28 -20.28
N GLY A 312 18.25 -7.90 -19.26
CA GLY A 312 18.90 -8.18 -18.00
C GLY A 312 20.11 -9.11 -18.15
N ALA A 313 20.03 -10.14 -18.99
CA ALA A 313 21.15 -11.04 -19.26
C ALA A 313 22.28 -10.34 -20.05
N ARG A 314 21.92 -9.46 -21.02
CA ARG A 314 22.92 -8.65 -21.75
C ARG A 314 23.67 -7.69 -20.84
N ILE A 315 22.99 -7.06 -19.87
CA ILE A 315 23.58 -6.18 -18.87
C ILE A 315 24.46 -6.98 -17.90
N PHE A 316 23.95 -8.13 -17.44
CA PHE A 316 24.67 -9.03 -16.55
C PHE A 316 26.01 -9.47 -17.14
N ALA A 317 26.05 -9.87 -18.41
CA ALA A 317 27.28 -10.36 -19.07
C ALA A 317 28.43 -9.34 -19.00
N VAL A 318 28.13 -8.05 -19.14
CA VAL A 318 29.14 -6.98 -18.99
C VAL A 318 29.58 -6.83 -17.52
N ALA A 319 28.62 -6.86 -16.58
CA ALA A 319 28.88 -6.73 -15.16
C ALA A 319 29.70 -7.90 -14.61
N ASP A 320 29.39 -9.14 -15.00
CA ASP A 320 30.11 -10.34 -14.61
C ASP A 320 31.53 -10.33 -15.16
N THR A 321 31.70 -9.96 -16.42
CA THR A 321 33.04 -9.83 -17.01
C THR A 321 33.86 -8.73 -16.32
N LEU A 322 33.25 -7.62 -15.93
CA LEU A 322 33.90 -6.57 -15.17
C LEU A 322 34.44 -7.12 -13.83
N ASP A 323 33.61 -7.85 -13.07
CA ASP A 323 34.06 -8.48 -11.82
C ASP A 323 35.10 -9.55 -12.06
N ALA A 324 34.91 -10.39 -13.06
CA ALA A 324 35.85 -11.45 -13.42
C ALA A 324 37.24 -10.90 -13.75
N ILE A 325 37.37 -9.77 -14.42
CA ILE A 325 38.65 -9.18 -14.77
C ILE A 325 39.29 -8.47 -13.59
N THR A 326 38.50 -7.80 -12.77
CA THR A 326 38.98 -6.94 -11.68
C THR A 326 39.12 -7.67 -10.35
N SER A 327 38.76 -8.94 -10.22
CA SER A 327 38.89 -9.76 -9.01
C SER A 327 40.04 -10.76 -9.15
N ASP A 328 40.70 -11.11 -8.00
CA ASP A 328 41.66 -12.20 -7.94
C ASP A 328 40.93 -13.54 -8.13
N ARG A 329 41.48 -14.41 -8.94
CA ARG A 329 41.03 -15.79 -9.11
C ARG A 329 42.18 -16.74 -8.82
N PRO A 330 41.96 -18.03 -8.46
CA PRO A 330 43.02 -18.96 -8.08
C PRO A 330 44.18 -19.05 -9.06
N TYR A 331 43.91 -18.75 -10.33
CA TYR A 331 44.89 -18.84 -11.41
C TYR A 331 45.29 -17.49 -12.07
N ARG A 332 44.75 -16.36 -11.58
CA ARG A 332 44.98 -15.05 -12.20
C ARG A 332 44.76 -13.90 -11.23
N HIS A 333 45.75 -13.01 -11.11
CA HIS A 333 45.58 -11.79 -10.35
C HIS A 333 44.61 -10.80 -11.01
N ALA A 334 43.96 -9.99 -10.18
CA ALA A 334 43.10 -8.90 -10.59
C ALA A 334 43.82 -7.95 -11.56
N ARG A 335 43.12 -7.48 -12.59
CA ARG A 335 43.60 -6.43 -13.51
C ARG A 335 42.88 -5.12 -13.17
N SER A 336 43.40 -4.02 -13.74
CA SER A 336 42.82 -2.68 -13.56
C SER A 336 41.43 -2.57 -14.21
N PHE A 337 40.64 -1.63 -13.74
CA PHE A 337 39.35 -1.28 -14.38
C PHE A 337 39.55 -0.80 -15.82
N ASP A 338 40.66 -0.12 -16.14
CA ASP A 338 40.99 0.27 -17.50
C ASP A 338 41.19 -0.95 -18.42
N ALA A 339 41.91 -1.96 -17.93
CA ALA A 339 42.09 -3.20 -18.68
C ALA A 339 40.78 -3.96 -18.87
N ALA A 340 39.85 -3.89 -17.93
CA ALA A 340 38.49 -4.46 -18.09
C ALA A 340 37.71 -3.68 -19.15
N ARG A 341 37.85 -2.35 -19.16
CA ARG A 341 37.19 -1.45 -20.13
C ARG A 341 37.63 -1.71 -21.57
N GLU A 342 38.94 -1.88 -21.78
CA GLU A 342 39.51 -2.23 -23.08
C GLU A 342 38.97 -3.59 -23.58
N GLU A 343 38.94 -4.59 -22.71
CA GLU A 343 38.47 -5.94 -23.06
C GLU A 343 36.97 -5.97 -23.37
N ILE A 344 36.14 -5.31 -22.56
CA ILE A 344 34.70 -5.20 -22.78
C ILE A 344 34.45 -4.46 -24.12
N LEU A 345 35.15 -3.41 -24.39
CA LEU A 345 35.02 -2.68 -25.65
C LEU A 345 35.46 -3.55 -26.83
N ARG A 346 36.54 -4.32 -26.72
CA ARG A 346 37.03 -5.22 -27.75
C ARG A 346 36.02 -6.31 -28.12
N CYS A 347 35.23 -6.81 -27.15
CA CYS A 347 34.23 -7.85 -27.34
C CYS A 347 32.83 -7.29 -27.65
N SER A 348 32.70 -5.97 -27.89
CA SER A 348 31.44 -5.35 -28.31
C SER A 348 30.97 -5.90 -29.65
N GLY A 349 29.66 -6.29 -29.73
CA GLY A 349 29.07 -6.89 -30.92
C GLY A 349 29.33 -8.39 -31.10
N THR A 350 30.21 -8.97 -30.28
CA THR A 350 30.43 -10.43 -30.22
C THR A 350 29.87 -11.01 -28.93
N GLN A 351 30.59 -10.89 -27.83
CA GLN A 351 30.10 -11.35 -26.52
C GLN A 351 29.05 -10.38 -25.94
N PHE A 352 29.23 -9.07 -26.11
CA PHE A 352 28.44 -8.04 -25.47
C PHE A 352 27.59 -7.22 -26.43
N ASP A 353 26.39 -6.82 -25.95
CA ASP A 353 25.53 -5.88 -26.66
C ASP A 353 26.23 -4.51 -26.76
N PRO A 354 26.41 -3.96 -27.99
CA PRO A 354 27.00 -2.64 -28.18
C PRO A 354 26.31 -1.52 -27.40
N ALA A 355 24.97 -1.59 -27.22
CA ALA A 355 24.23 -0.58 -26.46
C ALA A 355 24.55 -0.64 -24.95
N VAL A 356 24.77 -1.82 -24.39
CA VAL A 356 25.18 -2.00 -23.00
C VAL A 356 26.63 -1.53 -22.83
N VAL A 357 27.53 -1.85 -23.77
CA VAL A 357 28.90 -1.40 -23.75
C VAL A 357 28.98 0.13 -23.83
N GLU A 358 28.17 0.78 -24.66
CA GLU A 358 28.09 2.24 -24.73
C GLU A 358 27.68 2.85 -23.39
N ALA A 359 26.68 2.28 -22.73
CA ALA A 359 26.24 2.72 -21.38
C ALA A 359 27.34 2.51 -20.34
N PHE A 360 28.02 1.35 -20.36
CA PHE A 360 29.15 1.04 -19.50
C PHE A 360 30.30 2.07 -19.64
N LEU A 361 30.64 2.43 -20.86
CA LEU A 361 31.72 3.39 -21.15
C LEU A 361 31.42 4.81 -20.66
N LYS A 362 30.15 5.17 -20.46
CA LYS A 362 29.75 6.47 -19.89
C LYS A 362 29.90 6.54 -18.36
N ILE A 363 29.98 5.39 -17.69
CA ILE A 363 30.11 5.33 -16.24
C ILE A 363 31.62 5.48 -15.87
N PRO A 364 31.99 6.39 -14.95
CA PRO A 364 33.38 6.58 -14.56
C PRO A 364 33.90 5.40 -13.72
N ASN A 365 35.22 5.15 -13.81
CA ASN A 365 35.84 4.02 -13.07
C ASN A 365 35.73 4.18 -11.55
N GLU A 366 35.67 5.42 -11.07
CA GLU A 366 35.51 5.74 -9.65
C GLU A 366 34.28 5.13 -9.04
N LEU A 367 33.16 5.10 -9.78
CA LEU A 367 31.91 4.44 -9.30
C LEU A 367 32.11 2.94 -9.12
N TRP A 368 32.78 2.28 -10.04
CA TRP A 368 33.05 0.82 -9.92
C TRP A 368 33.95 0.51 -8.72
N GLN A 369 34.95 1.37 -8.48
CA GLN A 369 35.85 1.25 -7.32
C GLN A 369 35.10 1.48 -6.00
N GLU A 370 34.22 2.46 -5.95
CA GLU A 370 33.37 2.76 -4.79
C GLU A 370 32.47 1.58 -4.45
N LEU A 371 31.66 1.09 -5.41
CA LEU A 371 30.79 -0.07 -5.23
C LEU A 371 31.56 -1.30 -4.73
N ARG A 372 32.75 -1.54 -5.30
CA ARG A 372 33.60 -2.65 -4.86
C ARG A 372 34.07 -2.47 -3.42
N SER A 373 34.50 -1.28 -3.04
CA SER A 373 35.03 -0.98 -1.71
C SER A 373 33.94 -1.10 -0.63
N GLU A 374 32.73 -0.66 -0.92
CA GLU A 374 31.58 -0.77 -0.02
C GLU A 374 31.24 -2.24 0.29
N ILE A 375 31.17 -3.08 -0.74
CA ILE A 375 30.85 -4.50 -0.57
C ILE A 375 31.96 -5.23 0.20
N SER A 376 33.24 -4.97 -0.16
CA SER A 376 34.39 -5.56 0.55
C SER A 376 34.50 -5.07 2.00
N GLY A 377 34.08 -3.82 2.28
CA GLY A 377 34.06 -3.24 3.62
C GLY A 377 32.96 -3.81 4.53
N GLN A 378 31.80 -4.14 3.97
CA GLN A 378 30.74 -4.82 4.69
C GLN A 378 31.14 -6.24 5.13
N HIS A 379 31.75 -7.02 4.25
CA HIS A 379 32.25 -8.35 4.58
C HIS A 379 33.27 -8.35 5.72
N LYS A 380 34.21 -7.40 5.73
CA LYS A 380 35.20 -7.27 6.82
C LYS A 380 34.54 -6.93 8.17
N ARG A 381 33.44 -6.21 8.18
CA ARG A 381 32.69 -5.91 9.42
C ARG A 381 31.96 -7.14 9.97
N PHE A 382 31.40 -7.99 9.10
CA PHE A 382 30.76 -9.26 9.52
C PHE A 382 31.78 -10.31 9.96
N ALA A 383 32.92 -10.44 9.27
CA ALA A 383 33.97 -11.37 9.64
C ALA A 383 34.67 -10.99 10.96
N ASN A 384 34.72 -9.69 11.30
CA ASN A 384 35.30 -9.20 12.56
C ASN A 384 34.29 -9.01 13.70
N SER A 385 32.99 -9.22 13.48
CA SER A 385 32.02 -9.33 14.56
C SER A 385 32.18 -10.71 15.17
N GLU A 386 33.08 -10.82 16.18
CA GLU A 386 33.13 -11.99 17.06
C GLU A 386 31.70 -12.34 17.49
N ILE A 387 31.30 -13.56 17.17
CA ILE A 387 30.07 -14.15 17.73
C ILE A 387 30.31 -14.22 19.23
N ALA A 388 29.75 -13.29 20.00
CA ALA A 388 29.75 -13.34 21.43
C ALA A 388 29.16 -14.72 21.83
N PRO A 389 29.83 -15.53 22.66
CA PRO A 389 29.26 -16.80 23.08
C PRO A 389 27.92 -16.56 23.78
N PRO A 390 26.92 -17.43 23.61
CA PRO A 390 25.64 -17.28 24.27
C PRO A 390 25.82 -17.14 25.78
N PRO A 391 25.07 -16.30 26.47
CA PRO A 391 25.19 -16.11 27.91
C PRO A 391 24.98 -17.44 28.61
N ASP A 392 25.92 -17.74 29.52
CA ASP A 392 25.98 -18.98 30.30
C ASP A 392 24.63 -19.30 30.95
N SER A 393 24.11 -20.48 30.68
CA SER A 393 22.84 -21.02 31.19
C SER A 393 22.88 -21.42 32.68
N GLN A 394 23.68 -20.71 33.50
CA GLN A 394 23.84 -21.01 34.93
C GLN A 394 23.09 -20.05 35.90
N GLN A 395 22.15 -19.23 35.44
CA GLN A 395 21.31 -18.41 36.34
C GLN A 395 19.81 -18.64 36.17
N LEU A 396 19.39 -19.90 36.20
CA LEU A 396 18.01 -20.30 36.49
C LEU A 396 18.05 -21.56 37.37
N ARG A 397 18.33 -21.34 38.67
CA ARG A 397 17.90 -22.22 39.76
C ARG A 397 17.27 -21.40 40.87
#